data_a054e3573a2e6fd0cc8c91c1d708887a
#
_entry.id   a054e3573a2e6fd0cc8c91c1d708887a
#
_cell.length_a   1.000
_cell.length_b   1.000
_cell.length_c   1.000
_cell.angle_alpha   90.00
_cell.angle_beta   90.00
_cell.angle_gamma   90.00
#
_symmetry.space_group_name_H-M   'P 1'
#
loop_
_entity.id
_entity.type
_entity.pdbx_description
1 polymer ?
#
loop_
_entity_poly.entity_id
_entity_poly.type
_entity_poly.pdbx_seq_one_letter_code
_entity_poly.pdbx_strand_id
1 'polypeptide(L)'
;MILELGSGQGEFLKMWEGVECGALTPYTFGIEHKKSLVEKGRAAGLPLYEGFPEEDFSLKGLIALSPDGKQEKEVGEEVDAMVQFNFLEHQKDPKGMLDYAYTHLRAGGIFLLTVPSFHYILENKSYYELLRDHISNFTEESLQYLSQEAGFSLLESRVINRDTIEFVLQKEAKENLSIFRYSGQKIDISPLLENEKEIQEDVEAHIAKLKEKGERIAIWGASHQGLTLLSTTALKDVVSYIIDSAPFKQGLYSPASHVLIVPPEHFQEEPVDEILIVAPGYTDEIAGIIKRDFQPCPRILALRGERITEL
;
A
#
# COMPACT_ATOMS: atom_id res chain seq x y z
N MET A 1 -4.80 24.64 -7.75
CA MET A 1 -3.54 23.91 -7.89
C MET A 1 -3.54 22.72 -6.93
N ILE A 2 -3.35 21.50 -7.43
CA ILE A 2 -3.35 20.26 -6.63
C ILE A 2 -2.02 19.54 -6.84
N LEU A 3 -1.33 19.20 -5.75
CA LEU A 3 -0.08 18.45 -5.76
C LEU A 3 -0.31 17.04 -5.21
N GLU A 4 0.17 16.02 -5.92
CA GLU A 4 0.27 14.65 -5.42
C GLU A 4 1.71 14.36 -4.94
N LEU A 5 1.84 13.94 -3.67
CA LEU A 5 3.11 13.50 -3.07
C LEU A 5 3.22 11.98 -3.15
N GLY A 6 4.32 11.46 -3.68
CA GLY A 6 4.48 10.02 -3.94
C GLY A 6 3.61 9.55 -5.10
N SER A 7 3.63 10.30 -6.20
CA SER A 7 2.65 10.14 -7.30
C SER A 7 2.83 8.87 -8.14
N GLY A 8 3.84 8.05 -7.89
CA GLY A 8 4.09 6.86 -8.70
C GLY A 8 4.24 7.18 -10.18
N GLN A 9 3.45 6.54 -11.03
CA GLN A 9 3.38 6.84 -12.47
C GLN A 9 2.31 7.89 -12.80
N GLY A 10 1.62 8.46 -11.78
CA GLY A 10 0.58 9.48 -11.94
C GLY A 10 -0.81 8.93 -12.21
N GLU A 11 -1.14 7.74 -11.67
CA GLU A 11 -2.48 7.17 -11.85
C GLU A 11 -3.58 8.10 -11.33
N PHE A 12 -3.39 8.71 -10.18
CA PHE A 12 -4.34 9.69 -9.64
C PHE A 12 -4.46 10.93 -10.54
N LEU A 13 -3.34 11.40 -11.12
CA LEU A 13 -3.37 12.55 -12.01
C LEU A 13 -4.18 12.25 -13.29
N LYS A 14 -4.14 11.02 -13.79
CA LYS A 14 -4.97 10.57 -14.93
C LYS A 14 -6.46 10.57 -14.61
N MET A 15 -6.84 10.33 -13.34
CA MET A 15 -8.25 10.32 -12.94
C MET A 15 -8.92 11.70 -13.09
N TRP A 16 -8.14 12.76 -13.22
CA TRP A 16 -8.67 14.11 -13.48
C TRP A 16 -9.05 14.33 -14.94
N GLU A 17 -8.66 13.45 -15.88
CA GLU A 17 -9.06 13.56 -17.28
C GLU A 17 -10.60 13.56 -17.39
N GLY A 18 -11.15 14.61 -17.99
CA GLY A 18 -12.59 14.75 -18.17
C GLY A 18 -13.39 15.12 -16.92
N VAL A 19 -12.74 15.38 -15.79
CA VAL A 19 -13.44 15.83 -14.57
C VAL A 19 -13.84 17.30 -14.71
N GLU A 20 -15.14 17.56 -14.63
CA GLU A 20 -15.71 18.92 -14.62
C GLU A 20 -15.88 19.39 -13.17
N CYS A 21 -15.18 20.46 -12.79
CA CYS A 21 -15.26 21.08 -11.47
C CYS A 21 -16.04 22.42 -11.50
N GLY A 22 -17.15 22.47 -12.23
CA GLY A 22 -17.94 23.68 -12.42
C GLY A 22 -17.16 24.79 -13.10
N ALA A 23 -17.03 25.95 -12.46
CA ALA A 23 -16.27 27.09 -12.98
C ALA A 23 -14.76 27.01 -12.69
N LEU A 24 -14.29 25.99 -11.96
CA LEU A 24 -12.89 25.84 -11.57
C LEU A 24 -12.18 24.85 -12.49
N THR A 25 -10.99 25.21 -12.94
CA THR A 25 -10.09 24.28 -13.62
C THR A 25 -9.03 23.82 -12.62
N PRO A 26 -9.05 22.54 -12.18
CA PRO A 26 -8.00 22.00 -11.32
C PRO A 26 -6.73 21.80 -12.14
N TYR A 27 -5.65 22.50 -11.80
CA TYR A 27 -4.32 22.24 -12.34
C TYR A 27 -3.61 21.27 -11.41
N THR A 28 -3.08 20.18 -11.95
CA THR A 28 -2.49 19.08 -11.18
C THR A 28 -1.04 18.83 -11.56
N PHE A 29 -0.24 18.36 -10.63
CA PHE A 29 1.13 17.87 -10.84
C PHE A 29 1.54 16.95 -9.70
N GLY A 30 2.63 16.17 -9.89
CA GLY A 30 3.07 15.20 -8.89
C GLY A 30 4.57 15.23 -8.66
N ILE A 31 4.97 14.84 -7.44
CA ILE A 31 6.36 14.61 -7.04
C ILE A 31 6.52 13.13 -6.74
N GLU A 32 7.57 12.52 -7.31
CA GLU A 32 7.92 11.12 -7.12
C GLU A 32 9.44 10.98 -7.05
N HIS A 33 9.95 10.22 -6.08
CA HIS A 33 11.39 10.06 -5.90
C HIS A 33 12.01 9.05 -6.86
N LYS A 34 11.21 8.10 -7.39
CA LYS A 34 11.71 7.04 -8.24
C LYS A 34 11.73 7.50 -9.70
N LYS A 35 12.91 7.86 -10.18
CA LYS A 35 13.15 8.37 -11.55
C LYS A 35 12.45 7.55 -12.65
N SER A 36 12.50 6.22 -12.57
CA SER A 36 11.86 5.37 -13.59
C SER A 36 10.33 5.48 -13.63
N LEU A 37 9.68 5.83 -12.51
CA LEU A 37 8.24 6.09 -12.47
C LEU A 37 7.92 7.48 -13.03
N VAL A 38 8.73 8.48 -12.68
CA VAL A 38 8.62 9.83 -13.25
C VAL A 38 8.75 9.81 -14.77
N GLU A 39 9.76 9.08 -15.30
CA GLU A 39 9.97 8.95 -16.75
C GLU A 39 8.77 8.30 -17.45
N LYS A 40 8.18 7.27 -16.86
CA LYS A 40 6.97 6.62 -17.39
C LYS A 40 5.77 7.57 -17.39
N GLY A 41 5.52 8.28 -16.30
CA GLY A 41 4.42 9.24 -16.23
C GLY A 41 4.61 10.41 -17.20
N ARG A 42 5.84 10.96 -17.33
CA ARG A 42 6.15 11.99 -18.33
C ARG A 42 5.96 11.51 -19.76
N ALA A 43 6.33 10.26 -20.07
CA ALA A 43 6.07 9.65 -21.37
C ALA A 43 4.57 9.51 -21.67
N ALA A 44 3.72 9.44 -20.64
CA ALA A 44 2.26 9.49 -20.75
C ALA A 44 1.69 10.94 -20.76
N GLY A 45 2.55 11.98 -20.80
CA GLY A 45 2.13 13.38 -20.84
C GLY A 45 1.77 14.00 -19.48
N LEU A 46 2.12 13.35 -18.37
CA LEU A 46 1.80 13.83 -17.03
C LEU A 46 2.90 14.74 -16.47
N PRO A 47 2.55 15.80 -15.71
CA PRO A 47 3.47 16.73 -15.10
C PRO A 47 4.06 16.17 -13.80
N LEU A 48 4.97 15.20 -13.94
CA LEU A 48 5.66 14.56 -12.81
C LEU A 48 7.08 15.11 -12.64
N TYR A 49 7.49 15.26 -11.40
CA TYR A 49 8.80 15.80 -11.03
C TYR A 49 9.54 14.84 -10.10
N GLU A 50 10.81 14.59 -10.40
CA GLU A 50 11.68 13.78 -9.56
C GLU A 50 12.10 14.58 -8.33
N GLY A 51 11.83 14.06 -7.14
CA GLY A 51 12.18 14.69 -5.88
C GLY A 51 11.53 14.03 -4.68
N PHE A 52 11.91 14.52 -3.51
CA PHE A 52 11.28 14.17 -2.24
C PHE A 52 10.55 15.39 -1.67
N PRO A 53 9.47 15.21 -0.90
CA PRO A 53 8.82 16.28 -0.16
C PRO A 53 9.65 16.63 1.10
N GLU A 54 10.86 17.14 0.87
CA GLU A 54 11.82 17.58 1.87
C GLU A 54 11.94 19.11 1.84
N GLU A 55 12.46 19.69 2.91
CA GLU A 55 12.46 21.14 3.15
C GLU A 55 13.08 21.97 2.00
N ASP A 56 14.05 21.44 1.30
CA ASP A 56 14.76 22.11 0.20
C ASP A 56 14.13 21.88 -1.18
N PHE A 57 13.10 21.04 -1.33
CA PHE A 57 12.45 20.83 -2.61
C PHE A 57 11.45 21.95 -2.92
N SER A 58 11.82 22.83 -3.85
CA SER A 58 10.99 23.99 -4.24
C SER A 58 9.92 23.62 -5.27
N LEU A 59 8.70 24.08 -5.05
CA LEU A 59 7.60 23.99 -6.01
C LEU A 59 7.67 25.08 -7.10
N LYS A 60 8.37 26.19 -6.82
CA LYS A 60 8.39 27.37 -7.67
C LYS A 60 8.97 27.08 -9.07
N GLY A 61 8.24 27.47 -10.08
CA GLY A 61 8.63 27.31 -11.48
C GLY A 61 8.31 25.92 -12.07
N LEU A 62 7.73 25.00 -11.29
CA LEU A 62 7.17 23.77 -11.84
C LEU A 62 5.92 24.10 -12.69
N ILE A 63 5.54 23.19 -13.56
CA ILE A 63 4.36 23.35 -14.42
C ILE A 63 3.29 22.33 -14.00
N ALA A 64 2.08 22.81 -13.76
CA ALA A 64 0.90 21.98 -13.57
C ALA A 64 0.03 22.00 -14.84
N LEU A 65 -0.68 20.89 -15.11
CA LEU A 65 -1.54 20.77 -16.29
C LEU A 65 -3.01 20.78 -15.90
N SER A 66 -3.85 21.33 -16.78
CA SER A 66 -5.30 21.17 -16.71
C SER A 66 -5.70 19.71 -16.95
N PRO A 67 -6.93 19.27 -16.55
CA PRO A 67 -7.37 17.88 -16.70
C PRO A 67 -7.33 17.34 -18.13
N ASP A 68 -7.50 18.21 -19.12
CA ASP A 68 -7.40 17.85 -20.55
C ASP A 68 -5.99 17.95 -21.12
N GLY A 69 -5.00 18.28 -20.30
CA GLY A 69 -3.59 18.41 -20.68
C GLY A 69 -3.27 19.59 -21.62
N LYS A 70 -4.25 20.46 -21.92
CA LYS A 70 -4.08 21.51 -22.94
C LYS A 70 -3.63 22.86 -22.39
N GLN A 71 -3.81 23.08 -21.10
CA GLN A 71 -3.43 24.34 -20.46
C GLN A 71 -2.35 24.08 -19.43
N GLU A 72 -1.33 24.92 -19.45
CA GLU A 72 -0.22 24.90 -18.50
C GLU A 72 -0.36 26.07 -17.52
N LYS A 73 0.05 25.85 -16.28
CA LYS A 73 0.12 26.89 -15.27
C LYS A 73 1.38 26.72 -14.44
N GLU A 74 2.18 27.78 -14.35
CA GLU A 74 3.34 27.82 -13.49
C GLU A 74 2.93 27.73 -12.00
N VAL A 75 3.61 26.89 -11.25
CA VAL A 75 3.42 26.71 -9.83
C VAL A 75 4.19 27.80 -9.07
N GLY A 76 3.54 28.42 -8.09
CA GLY A 76 4.18 29.33 -7.14
C GLY A 76 4.87 28.57 -6.00
N GLU A 77 4.92 29.20 -4.82
CA GLU A 77 5.49 28.58 -3.62
C GLU A 77 4.44 27.74 -2.86
N GLU A 78 3.14 28.03 -3.07
CA GLU A 78 2.02 27.40 -2.40
C GLU A 78 1.00 26.83 -3.38
N VAL A 79 0.29 25.78 -2.95
CA VAL A 79 -0.81 25.13 -3.67
C VAL A 79 -2.10 25.17 -2.85
N ASP A 80 -3.25 24.94 -3.50
CA ASP A 80 -4.55 24.95 -2.84
C ASP A 80 -4.86 23.68 -2.10
N ALA A 81 -4.39 22.54 -2.64
CA ALA A 81 -4.58 21.22 -2.06
C ALA A 81 -3.37 20.32 -2.32
N MET A 82 -3.17 19.39 -1.40
CA MET A 82 -2.23 18.28 -1.55
C MET A 82 -2.95 16.97 -1.32
N VAL A 83 -2.46 15.92 -1.96
CA VAL A 83 -2.91 14.56 -1.73
C VAL A 83 -1.71 13.62 -1.62
N GLN A 84 -1.85 12.55 -0.84
CA GLN A 84 -0.94 11.42 -0.84
C GLN A 84 -1.69 10.14 -0.53
N PHE A 85 -1.30 9.03 -1.16
CA PHE A 85 -1.92 7.73 -0.97
C PHE A 85 -0.88 6.70 -0.56
N ASN A 86 -0.94 6.24 0.69
CA ASN A 86 -0.05 5.23 1.25
C ASN A 86 1.44 5.53 0.95
N PHE A 87 1.88 6.71 1.38
CA PHE A 87 3.23 7.20 1.16
C PHE A 87 3.93 7.65 2.45
N LEU A 88 3.16 8.15 3.44
CA LEU A 88 3.70 8.67 4.71
C LEU A 88 4.37 7.56 5.54
N GLU A 89 3.84 6.34 5.48
CA GLU A 89 4.38 5.18 6.20
C GLU A 89 5.78 4.77 5.75
N HIS A 90 6.17 5.14 4.53
CA HIS A 90 7.50 4.88 3.98
C HIS A 90 8.52 5.96 4.32
N GLN A 91 8.09 7.08 4.91
CA GLN A 91 8.98 8.20 5.19
C GLN A 91 9.83 7.95 6.43
N LYS A 92 11.14 8.25 6.33
CA LYS A 92 12.06 8.20 7.47
C LYS A 92 11.73 9.27 8.52
N ASP A 93 11.23 10.39 8.05
CA ASP A 93 10.73 11.51 8.86
C ASP A 93 9.32 11.89 8.41
N PRO A 94 8.28 11.20 8.91
CA PRO A 94 6.89 11.51 8.55
C PRO A 94 6.47 12.90 9.03
N LYS A 95 7.07 13.42 10.13
CA LYS A 95 6.82 14.78 10.61
C LYS A 95 7.36 15.80 9.62
N GLY A 96 8.60 15.63 9.14
CA GLY A 96 9.22 16.51 8.14
C GLY A 96 8.40 16.57 6.85
N MET A 97 7.82 15.45 6.38
CA MET A 97 6.92 15.45 5.23
C MET A 97 5.62 16.24 5.51
N LEU A 98 5.04 16.13 6.69
CA LEU A 98 3.86 16.92 7.06
C LEU A 98 4.21 18.41 7.19
N ASP A 99 5.39 18.75 7.71
CA ASP A 99 5.89 20.13 7.77
C ASP A 99 6.11 20.73 6.37
N TYR A 100 6.62 19.91 5.43
CA TYR A 100 6.72 20.29 4.03
C TYR A 100 5.33 20.59 3.45
N ALA A 101 4.36 19.70 3.65
CA ALA A 101 2.99 19.92 3.19
C ALA A 101 2.37 21.18 3.81
N TYR A 102 2.59 21.40 5.11
CA TYR A 102 2.13 22.62 5.79
C TYR A 102 2.75 23.88 5.20
N THR A 103 4.05 23.86 4.93
CA THR A 103 4.77 25.03 4.39
C THR A 103 4.25 25.40 3.00
N HIS A 104 4.01 24.43 2.14
CA HIS A 104 3.65 24.65 0.73
C HIS A 104 2.14 24.66 0.44
N LEU A 105 1.28 24.47 1.45
CA LEU A 105 -0.15 24.74 1.33
C LEU A 105 -0.43 26.20 1.63
N ARG A 106 -1.34 26.85 0.88
CA ARG A 106 -1.86 28.16 1.24
C ARG A 106 -2.66 28.10 2.56
N ALA A 107 -2.86 29.22 3.21
CA ALA A 107 -3.71 29.31 4.39
C ALA A 107 -5.13 28.77 4.07
N GLY A 108 -5.66 27.89 4.91
CA GLY A 108 -6.91 27.17 4.70
C GLY A 108 -6.86 26.10 3.59
N GLY A 109 -5.68 25.82 3.05
CA GLY A 109 -5.47 24.73 2.07
C GLY A 109 -5.74 23.35 2.67
N ILE A 110 -6.09 22.40 1.81
CA ILE A 110 -6.52 21.04 2.20
C ILE A 110 -5.43 20.02 1.89
N PHE A 111 -5.23 19.09 2.82
CA PHE A 111 -4.39 17.92 2.61
C PHE A 111 -5.19 16.64 2.86
N LEU A 112 -5.42 15.86 1.80
CA LEU A 112 -5.98 14.52 1.90
C LEU A 112 -4.83 13.52 1.94
N LEU A 113 -4.82 12.68 2.96
CA LEU A 113 -3.81 11.64 3.08
C LEU A 113 -4.41 10.29 3.50
N THR A 114 -3.80 9.22 3.01
CA THR A 114 -4.14 7.87 3.45
C THR A 114 -2.90 7.13 3.95
N VAL A 115 -3.10 6.28 4.95
CA VAL A 115 -2.08 5.35 5.47
C VAL A 115 -2.75 4.04 5.88
N PRO A 116 -2.03 2.89 5.88
CA PRO A 116 -2.54 1.65 6.43
C PRO A 116 -2.87 1.78 7.93
N SER A 117 -3.97 1.16 8.33
CA SER A 117 -4.45 1.16 9.72
C SER A 117 -3.72 0.11 10.55
N PHE A 118 -2.95 0.55 11.53
CA PHE A 118 -2.32 -0.39 12.47
C PHE A 118 -3.34 -1.06 13.40
N HIS A 119 -4.47 -0.41 13.69
CA HIS A 119 -5.57 -1.06 14.42
C HIS A 119 -6.12 -2.26 13.67
N TYR A 120 -6.30 -2.16 12.35
CA TYR A 120 -6.73 -3.30 11.53
C TYR A 120 -5.76 -4.48 11.64
N ILE A 121 -4.46 -4.23 11.56
CA ILE A 121 -3.43 -5.26 11.70
C ILE A 121 -3.50 -5.94 13.07
N LEU A 122 -3.68 -5.16 14.15
CA LEU A 122 -3.79 -5.67 15.51
C LEU A 122 -5.07 -6.49 15.74
N GLU A 123 -6.22 -5.97 15.28
CA GLU A 123 -7.52 -6.63 15.43
C GLU A 123 -7.60 -7.97 14.69
N ASN A 124 -6.98 -8.01 13.50
CA ASN A 124 -6.91 -9.24 12.69
C ASN A 124 -5.69 -10.11 13.02
N LYS A 125 -4.86 -9.67 13.98
CA LYS A 125 -3.61 -10.35 14.37
C LYS A 125 -2.73 -10.70 13.16
N SER A 126 -2.77 -9.91 12.09
CA SER A 126 -2.15 -10.25 10.82
C SER A 126 -0.69 -9.76 10.75
N TYR A 127 0.22 -10.47 11.42
CA TYR A 127 1.65 -10.10 11.43
C TYR A 127 2.24 -10.01 10.01
N TYR A 128 1.73 -10.78 9.07
CA TYR A 128 2.18 -10.80 7.67
C TYR A 128 1.78 -9.55 6.87
N GLU A 129 1.00 -8.65 7.47
CA GLU A 129 0.75 -7.28 6.97
C GLU A 129 1.84 -6.28 7.38
N LEU A 130 2.74 -6.67 8.29
CA LEU A 130 3.87 -5.81 8.67
C LEU A 130 4.93 -5.83 7.57
N LEU A 131 4.97 -4.76 6.80
CA LEU A 131 5.91 -4.59 5.70
C LEU A 131 7.22 -3.98 6.18
N ARG A 132 8.34 -4.48 5.66
CA ARG A 132 9.67 -3.97 6.01
C ARG A 132 9.89 -2.51 5.60
N ASP A 133 9.26 -2.07 4.53
CA ASP A 133 9.35 -0.72 3.99
C ASP A 133 8.32 0.26 4.59
N HIS A 134 7.38 -0.24 5.41
CA HIS A 134 6.56 0.59 6.28
C HIS A 134 7.35 0.92 7.56
N ILE A 135 8.12 2.00 7.51
CA ILE A 135 8.97 2.44 8.62
C ILE A 135 8.11 2.87 9.82
N SER A 136 6.93 3.42 9.54
CA SER A 136 5.95 3.85 10.53
C SER A 136 4.63 3.10 10.35
N ASN A 137 4.02 2.72 11.47
CA ASN A 137 2.67 2.16 11.50
C ASN A 137 1.77 3.15 12.27
N PHE A 138 0.66 3.54 11.66
CA PHE A 138 -0.21 4.59 12.19
C PHE A 138 -1.51 4.03 12.75
N THR A 139 -1.90 4.52 13.93
CA THR A 139 -3.28 4.52 14.41
C THR A 139 -3.90 5.88 14.09
N GLU A 140 -5.24 5.99 14.11
CA GLU A 140 -5.90 7.29 13.94
C GLU A 140 -5.39 8.31 14.96
N GLU A 141 -5.20 7.90 16.22
CA GLU A 141 -4.71 8.77 17.29
C GLU A 141 -3.29 9.27 17.02
N SER A 142 -2.37 8.38 16.62
CA SER A 142 -0.98 8.78 16.35
C SER A 142 -0.86 9.66 15.11
N LEU A 143 -1.67 9.38 14.08
CA LEU A 143 -1.72 10.20 12.87
C LEU A 143 -2.32 11.59 13.15
N GLN A 144 -3.38 11.66 13.95
CA GLN A 144 -3.99 12.93 14.34
C GLN A 144 -3.02 13.78 15.17
N TYR A 145 -2.34 13.16 16.13
CA TYR A 145 -1.32 13.84 16.93
C TYR A 145 -0.22 14.44 16.04
N LEU A 146 0.35 13.61 15.15
CA LEU A 146 1.42 14.04 14.26
C LEU A 146 0.99 15.15 13.32
N SER A 147 -0.24 15.05 12.77
CA SER A 147 -0.82 16.07 11.90
C SER A 147 -1.00 17.40 12.61
N GLN A 148 -1.46 17.37 13.84
CA GLN A 148 -1.63 18.59 14.65
C GLN A 148 -0.30 19.23 15.01
N GLU A 149 0.72 18.43 15.36
CA GLU A 149 2.09 18.94 15.62
C GLU A 149 2.69 19.64 14.38
N ALA A 150 2.26 19.24 13.18
CA ALA A 150 2.65 19.91 11.93
C ALA A 150 1.85 21.21 11.66
N GLY A 151 0.71 21.42 12.32
CA GLY A 151 -0.12 22.63 12.16
C GLY A 151 -1.44 22.40 11.46
N PHE A 152 -1.88 21.15 11.31
CA PHE A 152 -3.14 20.81 10.67
C PHE A 152 -4.27 20.61 11.67
N SER A 153 -5.48 21.06 11.30
CA SER A 153 -6.72 20.62 11.92
C SER A 153 -7.31 19.44 11.14
N LEU A 154 -7.86 18.47 11.86
CA LEU A 154 -8.57 17.34 11.24
C LEU A 154 -10.01 17.75 10.94
N LEU A 155 -10.40 17.73 9.66
CA LEU A 155 -11.76 17.99 9.21
C LEU A 155 -12.61 16.73 9.16
N GLU A 156 -12.03 15.64 8.64
CA GLU A 156 -12.71 14.36 8.47
C GLU A 156 -11.71 13.21 8.67
N SER A 157 -12.19 12.14 9.35
CA SER A 157 -11.50 10.86 9.50
C SER A 157 -12.44 9.74 9.11
N ARG A 158 -11.95 8.80 8.32
CA ARG A 158 -12.68 7.56 8.02
C ARG A 158 -11.72 6.41 7.73
N VAL A 159 -12.20 5.20 7.92
CA VAL A 159 -11.51 3.99 7.46
C VAL A 159 -12.16 3.57 6.14
N ILE A 160 -11.33 3.50 5.10
CA ILE A 160 -11.73 3.05 3.76
C ILE A 160 -11.11 1.67 3.47
N ASN A 161 -11.70 0.91 2.55
CA ASN A 161 -11.20 -0.40 2.13
C ASN A 161 -10.94 -1.40 3.29
N ARG A 162 -11.52 -1.18 4.48
CA ARG A 162 -11.36 -1.94 5.73
C ARG A 162 -10.07 -1.66 6.51
N ASP A 163 -8.97 -1.33 5.85
CA ASP A 163 -7.61 -1.36 6.36
C ASP A 163 -6.84 -0.05 6.20
N THR A 164 -7.48 1.00 5.70
CA THR A 164 -6.82 2.25 5.35
C THR A 164 -7.48 3.42 6.07
N ILE A 165 -6.70 4.17 6.85
CA ILE A 165 -7.11 5.44 7.45
C ILE A 165 -7.03 6.52 6.37
N GLU A 166 -8.10 7.27 6.17
CA GLU A 166 -8.14 8.47 5.33
C GLU A 166 -8.42 9.69 6.20
N PHE A 167 -7.56 10.70 6.10
CA PHE A 167 -7.71 11.99 6.76
C PHE A 167 -7.85 13.11 5.74
N VAL A 168 -8.81 13.99 6.01
CA VAL A 168 -8.90 15.31 5.38
C VAL A 168 -8.45 16.34 6.40
N LEU A 169 -7.32 16.96 6.13
CA LEU A 169 -6.66 17.93 6.99
C LEU A 169 -6.75 19.33 6.39
N GLN A 170 -6.80 20.35 7.23
CA GLN A 170 -6.75 21.75 6.80
C GLN A 170 -5.58 22.47 7.46
N LYS A 171 -4.83 23.24 6.66
CA LYS A 171 -3.80 24.14 7.19
C LYS A 171 -4.45 25.25 8.00
N GLU A 172 -4.16 25.29 9.27
CA GLU A 172 -4.61 26.33 10.22
C GLU A 172 -3.44 27.20 10.69
N ALA A 173 -3.78 28.39 11.15
CA ALA A 173 -2.83 29.18 11.96
C ALA A 173 -2.63 28.46 13.30
N LYS A 174 -1.37 28.30 13.72
CA LYS A 174 -1.02 27.49 14.92
C LYS A 174 -1.75 27.94 16.20
N GLU A 175 -2.08 29.24 16.30
CA GLU A 175 -2.87 29.80 17.40
C GLU A 175 -4.34 29.37 17.43
N ASN A 176 -4.85 28.86 16.29
CA ASN A 176 -6.25 28.44 16.15
C ASN A 176 -6.43 26.91 16.32
N LEU A 177 -5.32 26.17 16.44
CA LEU A 177 -5.41 24.72 16.58
C LEU A 177 -6.05 24.32 17.90
N SER A 178 -7.05 23.45 17.82
CA SER A 178 -7.57 22.77 19.00
C SER A 178 -6.52 21.80 19.54
N ILE A 179 -6.23 21.83 20.83
CA ILE A 179 -5.25 20.94 21.44
C ILE A 179 -5.79 19.51 21.46
N PHE A 180 -5.27 18.65 20.58
CA PHE A 180 -5.46 17.21 20.69
C PHE A 180 -4.50 16.65 21.75
N ARG A 181 -5.03 15.89 22.69
CA ARG A 181 -4.21 15.23 23.70
C ARG A 181 -3.99 13.79 23.32
N TYR A 182 -2.77 13.48 22.90
CA TYR A 182 -2.37 12.10 22.71
C TYR A 182 -2.47 11.33 24.04
N SER A 183 -3.14 10.17 24.03
CA SER A 183 -3.36 9.39 25.26
C SER A 183 -2.06 8.86 25.86
N GLY A 184 -1.03 8.68 25.02
CA GLY A 184 0.22 8.03 25.41
C GLY A 184 0.06 6.56 25.77
N GLN A 185 -1.09 5.97 25.44
CA GLN A 185 -1.33 4.55 25.68
C GLN A 185 -0.38 3.71 24.85
N LYS A 186 0.34 2.80 25.52
CA LYS A 186 1.18 1.82 24.83
C LYS A 186 0.30 0.79 24.13
N ILE A 187 0.59 0.57 22.86
CA ILE A 187 -0.05 -0.46 22.07
C ILE A 187 0.58 -1.81 22.44
N ASP A 188 -0.24 -2.79 22.78
CA ASP A 188 0.21 -4.16 22.99
C ASP A 188 0.29 -4.89 21.64
N ILE A 189 1.52 -5.26 21.25
CA ILE A 189 1.80 -6.02 20.02
C ILE A 189 1.93 -7.53 20.27
N SER A 190 1.78 -7.99 21.54
CA SER A 190 1.90 -9.42 21.86
C SER A 190 0.99 -10.30 21.00
N PRO A 191 -0.25 -9.89 20.65
CA PRO A 191 -1.11 -10.71 19.79
C PRO A 191 -0.54 -10.98 18.40
N LEU A 192 0.29 -10.07 17.85
CA LEU A 192 0.94 -10.29 16.55
C LEU A 192 2.07 -11.32 16.65
N LEU A 193 2.84 -11.29 17.75
CA LEU A 193 3.93 -12.24 17.99
C LEU A 193 3.38 -13.64 18.28
N GLU A 194 2.26 -13.73 18.98
CA GLU A 194 1.54 -14.99 19.23
C GLU A 194 1.02 -15.58 17.92
N ASN A 195 0.39 -14.75 17.06
CA ASN A 195 -0.11 -15.18 15.78
C ASN A 195 1.01 -15.65 14.82
N GLU A 196 2.15 -14.95 14.78
CA GLU A 196 3.31 -15.40 14.01
C GLU A 196 3.71 -16.83 14.40
N LYS A 197 3.79 -17.11 15.70
CA LYS A 197 4.13 -18.43 16.22
C LYS A 197 3.09 -19.48 15.86
N GLU A 198 1.81 -19.18 16.05
CA GLU A 198 0.70 -20.08 15.72
C GLU A 198 0.68 -20.44 14.23
N ILE A 199 0.91 -19.46 13.35
CA ILE A 199 1.02 -19.69 11.90
C ILE A 199 2.24 -20.54 11.57
N GLN A 200 3.40 -20.32 12.20
CA GLN A 200 4.60 -21.14 12.00
C GLN A 200 4.33 -22.59 12.40
N GLU A 201 3.73 -22.83 13.55
CA GLU A 201 3.38 -24.18 14.04
C GLU A 201 2.36 -24.87 13.10
N ASP A 202 1.32 -24.16 12.62
CA ASP A 202 0.32 -24.71 11.68
C ASP A 202 0.94 -25.05 10.33
N VAL A 203 1.80 -24.18 9.79
CA VAL A 203 2.58 -24.40 8.57
C VAL A 203 3.49 -25.62 8.70
N GLU A 204 4.23 -25.75 9.79
CA GLU A 204 5.12 -26.90 10.02
C GLU A 204 4.33 -28.21 10.07
N ALA A 205 3.18 -28.24 10.77
CA ALA A 205 2.30 -29.39 10.81
C ALA A 205 1.73 -29.73 9.41
N HIS A 206 1.39 -28.72 8.61
CA HIS A 206 0.94 -28.91 7.24
C HIS A 206 2.03 -29.48 6.32
N ILE A 207 3.24 -28.92 6.39
CA ILE A 207 4.41 -29.41 5.65
C ILE A 207 4.74 -30.86 5.97
N ALA A 208 4.62 -31.27 7.25
CA ALA A 208 4.84 -32.66 7.65
C ALA A 208 3.86 -33.61 6.93
N LYS A 209 2.58 -33.23 6.84
CA LYS A 209 1.57 -34.01 6.10
C LYS A 209 1.84 -34.09 4.59
N LEU A 210 2.26 -32.98 3.97
CA LEU A 210 2.65 -32.95 2.56
C LEU A 210 3.81 -33.92 2.28
N LYS A 211 4.85 -33.87 3.11
CA LYS A 211 6.02 -34.76 2.97
C LYS A 211 5.65 -36.25 3.17
N GLU A 212 4.78 -36.56 4.13
CA GLU A 212 4.32 -37.93 4.35
C GLU A 212 3.58 -38.49 3.15
N LYS A 213 2.80 -37.66 2.45
CA LYS A 213 2.02 -38.06 1.28
C LYS A 213 2.81 -37.93 -0.03
N GLY A 214 3.97 -37.26 -0.02
CA GLY A 214 4.72 -36.95 -1.24
C GLY A 214 4.02 -35.93 -2.14
N GLU A 215 3.18 -35.07 -1.55
CA GLU A 215 2.38 -34.06 -2.24
C GLU A 215 3.15 -32.75 -2.42
N ARG A 216 2.79 -31.99 -3.45
CA ARG A 216 3.40 -30.72 -3.84
C ARG A 216 2.42 -29.58 -3.59
N ILE A 217 2.96 -28.41 -3.21
CA ILE A 217 2.20 -27.20 -2.95
C ILE A 217 2.73 -26.02 -3.77
N ALA A 218 1.83 -25.16 -4.23
CA ALA A 218 2.13 -23.83 -4.73
C ALA A 218 1.43 -22.77 -3.88
N ILE A 219 1.90 -21.51 -3.96
CA ILE A 219 1.20 -20.37 -3.38
C ILE A 219 0.58 -19.55 -4.51
N TRP A 220 -0.63 -19.05 -4.30
CA TRP A 220 -1.21 -18.02 -5.16
C TRP A 220 -1.21 -16.67 -4.44
N GLY A 221 -0.41 -15.73 -4.97
CA GLY A 221 -0.24 -14.38 -4.48
C GLY A 221 1.21 -14.00 -4.21
N ALA A 222 1.90 -13.43 -5.21
CA ALA A 222 3.19 -12.76 -5.03
C ALA A 222 2.97 -11.32 -4.51
N SER A 223 2.07 -11.17 -3.53
CA SER A 223 1.85 -9.95 -2.77
C SER A 223 2.80 -9.88 -1.59
N HIS A 224 2.84 -8.74 -0.91
CA HIS A 224 3.64 -8.61 0.32
C HIS A 224 3.27 -9.67 1.37
N GLN A 225 1.98 -9.99 1.54
CA GLN A 225 1.52 -11.00 2.50
C GLN A 225 2.09 -12.38 2.16
N GLY A 226 1.98 -12.81 0.90
CA GLY A 226 2.52 -14.10 0.44
C GLY A 226 4.03 -14.16 0.56
N LEU A 227 4.73 -13.08 0.23
CA LEU A 227 6.19 -13.00 0.35
C LEU A 227 6.65 -12.97 1.81
N THR A 228 5.93 -12.31 2.70
CA THR A 228 6.19 -12.31 4.14
C THR A 228 5.99 -13.70 4.71
N LEU A 229 4.85 -14.36 4.43
CA LEU A 229 4.57 -15.71 4.88
C LEU A 229 5.67 -16.69 4.44
N LEU A 230 6.09 -16.63 3.16
CA LEU A 230 7.18 -17.45 2.65
C LEU A 230 8.51 -17.20 3.36
N SER A 231 8.84 -15.94 3.65
CA SER A 231 10.14 -15.59 4.25
C SER A 231 10.21 -15.91 5.74
N THR A 232 9.08 -15.94 6.44
CA THR A 232 8.98 -16.14 7.89
C THR A 232 8.62 -17.57 8.29
N THR A 233 8.28 -18.43 7.33
CA THR A 233 7.91 -19.83 7.59
C THR A 233 8.75 -20.81 6.79
N ALA A 234 8.63 -22.11 7.12
CA ALA A 234 9.28 -23.21 6.39
C ALA A 234 8.65 -23.50 5.00
N LEU A 235 7.58 -22.78 4.60
CA LEU A 235 6.97 -22.93 3.27
C LEU A 235 7.99 -22.68 2.13
N LYS A 236 8.94 -21.78 2.32
CA LYS A 236 9.99 -21.47 1.33
C LYS A 236 10.79 -22.69 0.87
N ASP A 237 10.88 -23.73 1.71
CA ASP A 237 11.69 -24.93 1.44
C ASP A 237 10.88 -26.03 0.71
N VAL A 238 9.57 -25.87 0.55
CA VAL A 238 8.67 -26.90 -0.02
C VAL A 238 7.76 -26.38 -1.13
N VAL A 239 7.56 -25.06 -1.24
CA VAL A 239 6.73 -24.46 -2.29
C VAL A 239 7.42 -24.62 -3.64
N SER A 240 6.70 -25.21 -4.61
CA SER A 240 7.21 -25.44 -5.96
C SER A 240 7.37 -24.15 -6.75
N TYR A 241 6.35 -23.27 -6.69
CA TYR A 241 6.33 -21.97 -7.35
C TYR A 241 5.25 -21.06 -6.75
N ILE A 242 5.29 -19.77 -7.10
CA ILE A 242 4.27 -18.79 -6.74
C ILE A 242 3.47 -18.44 -7.99
N ILE A 243 2.16 -18.53 -7.93
CA ILE A 243 1.25 -18.09 -9.01
C ILE A 243 0.90 -16.61 -8.77
N ASP A 244 1.03 -15.77 -9.79
CA ASP A 244 0.56 -14.38 -9.75
C ASP A 244 0.08 -13.95 -11.14
N SER A 245 -1.09 -13.30 -11.20
CA SER A 245 -1.70 -12.84 -12.44
C SER A 245 -1.05 -11.59 -13.03
N ALA A 246 -0.19 -10.87 -12.26
CA ALA A 246 0.47 -9.64 -12.71
C ALA A 246 1.65 -9.94 -13.64
N PRO A 247 1.57 -9.61 -14.95
CA PRO A 247 2.61 -9.98 -15.93
C PRO A 247 4.00 -9.47 -15.61
N PHE A 248 4.11 -8.31 -14.93
CA PHE A 248 5.40 -7.71 -14.57
C PHE A 248 6.14 -8.43 -13.45
N LYS A 249 5.49 -9.37 -12.75
CA LYS A 249 6.12 -10.22 -11.73
C LYS A 249 6.54 -11.58 -12.27
N GLN A 250 5.90 -12.04 -13.33
CA GLN A 250 6.11 -13.37 -13.90
C GLN A 250 7.53 -13.52 -14.44
N GLY A 251 8.13 -14.68 -14.19
CA GLY A 251 9.52 -14.97 -14.53
C GLY A 251 10.55 -14.40 -13.55
N LEU A 252 10.11 -13.64 -12.54
CA LEU A 252 10.98 -13.16 -11.47
C LEU A 252 10.98 -14.15 -10.30
N TYR A 253 11.94 -13.97 -9.38
CA TYR A 253 12.04 -14.75 -8.16
C TYR A 253 11.62 -13.91 -6.96
N SER A 254 10.93 -14.56 -6.00
CA SER A 254 10.57 -13.91 -4.74
C SER A 254 11.81 -13.44 -3.98
N PRO A 255 11.78 -12.27 -3.36
CA PRO A 255 12.84 -11.83 -2.44
C PRO A 255 13.00 -12.83 -1.29
N ALA A 256 14.22 -12.97 -0.79
CA ALA A 256 14.61 -13.83 0.34
C ALA A 256 14.39 -15.35 0.15
N SER A 257 13.24 -15.79 -0.37
CA SER A 257 12.94 -17.23 -0.54
C SER A 257 13.38 -17.79 -1.90
N HIS A 258 13.62 -16.94 -2.90
CA HIS A 258 14.06 -17.32 -4.26
C HIS A 258 13.16 -18.35 -4.96
N VAL A 259 11.84 -18.31 -4.69
CA VAL A 259 10.84 -19.13 -5.37
C VAL A 259 10.39 -18.42 -6.65
N LEU A 260 10.30 -19.16 -7.77
CA LEU A 260 9.89 -18.61 -9.07
C LEU A 260 8.44 -18.16 -9.05
N ILE A 261 8.16 -16.99 -9.64
CA ILE A 261 6.80 -16.47 -9.84
C ILE A 261 6.37 -16.79 -11.27
N VAL A 262 5.23 -17.45 -11.41
CA VAL A 262 4.72 -17.98 -12.67
C VAL A 262 3.32 -17.46 -12.98
N PRO A 263 2.89 -17.45 -14.26
CA PRO A 263 1.50 -17.20 -14.61
C PRO A 263 0.59 -18.37 -14.22
N PRO A 264 -0.75 -18.17 -14.12
CA PRO A 264 -1.70 -19.23 -13.78
C PRO A 264 -1.65 -20.44 -14.73
N GLU A 265 -1.35 -20.23 -16.00
CA GLU A 265 -1.26 -21.27 -17.03
C GLU A 265 -0.15 -22.29 -16.77
N HIS A 266 0.88 -21.90 -16.02
CA HIS A 266 1.98 -22.79 -15.65
C HIS A 266 1.53 -24.04 -14.89
N PHE A 267 0.40 -23.98 -14.19
CA PHE A 267 -0.18 -25.14 -13.52
C PHE A 267 -0.44 -26.31 -14.50
N GLN A 268 -0.78 -26.03 -15.75
CA GLN A 268 -1.00 -27.08 -16.76
C GLN A 268 0.31 -27.81 -17.16
N GLU A 269 1.43 -27.13 -17.07
CA GLU A 269 2.75 -27.68 -17.39
C GLU A 269 3.34 -28.43 -16.18
N GLU A 270 3.13 -27.90 -14.98
CA GLU A 270 3.66 -28.44 -13.74
C GLU A 270 2.59 -28.43 -12.64
N PRO A 271 1.63 -29.37 -12.65
CA PRO A 271 0.56 -29.41 -11.66
C PRO A 271 1.08 -29.73 -10.25
N VAL A 272 0.40 -29.18 -9.25
CA VAL A 272 0.63 -29.43 -7.82
C VAL A 272 -0.65 -29.98 -7.19
N ASP A 273 -0.51 -30.62 -6.01
CA ASP A 273 -1.64 -31.23 -5.29
C ASP A 273 -2.44 -30.22 -4.48
N GLU A 274 -1.77 -29.13 -4.05
CA GLU A 274 -2.36 -28.07 -3.24
C GLU A 274 -1.97 -26.68 -3.72
N ILE A 275 -2.91 -25.73 -3.63
CA ILE A 275 -2.64 -24.31 -3.80
C ILE A 275 -3.10 -23.55 -2.56
N LEU A 276 -2.15 -22.88 -1.88
CA LEU A 276 -2.42 -21.99 -0.78
C LEU A 276 -2.61 -20.55 -1.30
N ILE A 277 -3.82 -20.03 -1.14
CA ILE A 277 -4.14 -18.65 -1.53
C ILE A 277 -3.73 -17.71 -0.38
N VAL A 278 -2.84 -16.74 -0.69
CA VAL A 278 -2.42 -15.67 0.23
C VAL A 278 -2.72 -14.31 -0.44
N ALA A 279 -4.00 -14.04 -0.58
CA ALA A 279 -4.55 -12.82 -1.16
C ALA A 279 -5.91 -12.50 -0.50
N PRO A 280 -5.94 -12.01 0.74
CA PRO A 280 -7.17 -11.94 1.56
C PRO A 280 -8.35 -11.23 0.90
N GLY A 281 -8.10 -10.20 0.10
CA GLY A 281 -9.15 -9.47 -0.63
C GLY A 281 -9.73 -10.21 -1.84
N TYR A 282 -9.04 -11.24 -2.35
CA TYR A 282 -9.35 -11.93 -3.60
C TYR A 282 -9.50 -13.46 -3.45
N THR A 283 -9.52 -13.95 -2.21
CA THR A 283 -9.52 -15.40 -1.92
C THR A 283 -10.63 -16.15 -2.64
N ASP A 284 -11.86 -15.68 -2.58
CA ASP A 284 -13.01 -16.36 -3.19
C ASP A 284 -12.98 -16.29 -4.73
N GLU A 285 -12.53 -15.18 -5.30
CA GLU A 285 -12.34 -15.01 -6.74
C GLU A 285 -11.29 -16.00 -7.26
N ILE A 286 -10.12 -16.03 -6.62
CA ILE A 286 -9.01 -16.93 -6.97
C ILE A 286 -9.45 -18.41 -6.84
N ALA A 287 -10.14 -18.76 -5.76
CA ALA A 287 -10.68 -20.11 -5.59
C ALA A 287 -11.66 -20.48 -6.72
N GLY A 288 -12.48 -19.53 -7.18
CA GLY A 288 -13.36 -19.69 -8.34
C GLY A 288 -12.59 -19.94 -9.65
N ILE A 289 -11.48 -19.22 -9.86
CA ILE A 289 -10.61 -19.42 -11.03
C ILE A 289 -9.98 -20.81 -10.98
N ILE A 290 -9.43 -21.24 -9.84
CA ILE A 290 -8.81 -22.56 -9.69
C ILE A 290 -9.82 -23.67 -9.97
N LYS A 291 -11.02 -23.61 -9.37
CA LYS A 291 -12.09 -24.62 -9.57
C LYS A 291 -12.53 -24.72 -11.03
N ARG A 292 -12.54 -23.60 -11.76
CA ARG A 292 -12.98 -23.57 -13.17
C ARG A 292 -11.90 -24.01 -14.15
N ASP A 293 -10.66 -23.56 -13.96
CA ASP A 293 -9.63 -23.57 -15.00
C ASP A 293 -8.53 -24.62 -14.76
N PHE A 294 -8.36 -25.16 -13.53
CA PHE A 294 -7.28 -26.08 -13.19
C PHE A 294 -7.74 -27.54 -13.20
N GLN A 295 -7.06 -28.37 -14.03
CA GLN A 295 -7.38 -29.80 -14.15
C GLN A 295 -6.09 -30.64 -14.11
N PRO A 296 -5.98 -31.65 -13.19
CA PRO A 296 -6.97 -31.96 -12.15
C PRO A 296 -7.05 -30.80 -11.13
N CYS A 297 -8.23 -30.59 -10.54
CA CYS A 297 -8.40 -29.51 -9.55
C CYS A 297 -7.59 -29.84 -8.29
N PRO A 298 -6.62 -28.97 -7.88
CA PRO A 298 -5.86 -29.17 -6.66
C PRO A 298 -6.74 -28.92 -5.43
N ARG A 299 -6.28 -29.34 -4.24
CA ARG A 299 -6.87 -28.88 -3.00
C ARG A 299 -6.61 -27.38 -2.83
N ILE A 300 -7.66 -26.64 -2.52
CA ILE A 300 -7.60 -25.17 -2.40
C ILE A 300 -7.56 -24.83 -0.92
N LEU A 301 -6.50 -24.16 -0.53
CA LEU A 301 -6.26 -23.73 0.85
C LEU A 301 -6.22 -22.20 0.91
N ALA A 302 -6.58 -21.65 2.04
CA ALA A 302 -6.39 -20.22 2.32
C ALA A 302 -5.86 -20.02 3.73
N LEU A 303 -5.02 -19.00 3.91
CA LEU A 303 -4.66 -18.51 5.23
C LEU A 303 -5.81 -17.64 5.76
N ARG A 304 -6.46 -18.07 6.83
CA ARG A 304 -7.53 -17.34 7.51
C ARG A 304 -7.18 -17.17 8.98
N GLY A 305 -6.88 -15.91 9.36
CA GLY A 305 -6.41 -15.61 10.72
C GLY A 305 -5.10 -16.35 11.04
N GLU A 306 -5.17 -17.36 11.87
CA GLU A 306 -4.03 -18.09 12.44
C GLU A 306 -3.79 -19.45 11.76
N ARG A 307 -4.60 -19.85 10.77
CA ARG A 307 -4.60 -21.23 10.25
C ARG A 307 -4.78 -21.32 8.74
N ILE A 308 -4.17 -22.37 8.21
CA ILE A 308 -4.43 -22.85 6.87
C ILE A 308 -5.74 -23.63 6.88
N THR A 309 -6.71 -23.21 6.09
CA THR A 309 -8.03 -23.84 5.98
C THR A 309 -8.33 -24.26 4.55
N GLU A 310 -8.96 -25.40 4.36
CA GLU A 310 -9.46 -25.87 3.05
C GLU A 310 -10.76 -25.14 2.66
N LEU A 311 -10.92 -24.80 1.35
CA LEU A 311 -12.05 -24.04 0.79
C LEU A 311 -13.02 -24.89 -0.01
#